data_61e2626cea4d82673288762b1256e10f
#
_entry.id   61e2626cea4d82673288762b1256e10f
#
_cell.length_a   1.000
_cell.length_b   1.000
_cell.length_c   1.000
_cell.angle_alpha   90.00
_cell.angle_beta   90.00
_cell.angle_gamma   90.00
#
_symmetry.space_group_name_H-M   'P 1'
#
loop_
_entity.id
_entity.type
_entity.pdbx_description
1 polymer ?
#
loop_
_entity_poly.entity_id
_entity_poly.type
_entity_poly.pdbx_seq_one_letter_code
_entity_poly.pdbx_strand_id
1 'polypeptide(L)'
;MFAVLGAPMRFGGFGCCSLPMGGLLLNYRVDFDTLAVNMSSGIPYAICDLYCPAAGIDNEYNGIGHELQNARIHDGNRNNGLKAMGIHVLVINRDQMKDLVALEAFAQTMHRLAGVRFRYRIKGYRKRQAAWLNALRAGIGLAPV
;
A
#
# COMPACT_ATOMS: atom_id res chain seq x y z
N MET A 1 0.15 6.76 -4.75
CA MET A 1 0.07 5.94 -3.52
C MET A 1 1.27 6.12 -2.59
N PHE A 2 2.50 5.80 -2.98
CA PHE A 2 3.71 5.93 -2.13
C PHE A 2 3.86 7.30 -1.47
N ALA A 3 3.80 8.40 -2.24
CA ALA A 3 3.96 9.75 -1.71
C ALA A 3 2.87 10.16 -0.72
N VAL A 4 1.65 9.65 -0.86
CA VAL A 4 0.54 9.94 0.07
C VAL A 4 0.73 9.19 1.38
N LEU A 5 0.91 7.88 1.31
CA LEU A 5 1.05 7.04 2.50
C LEU A 5 2.40 7.25 3.21
N GLY A 6 3.48 7.41 2.44
CA GLY A 6 4.84 7.43 2.94
C GLY A 6 5.31 8.77 3.49
N ALA A 7 4.94 9.88 2.88
CA ALA A 7 5.45 11.20 3.26
C ALA A 7 5.24 11.51 4.75
N PRO A 8 6.16 12.26 5.36
CA PRO A 8 6.02 12.66 6.76
C PRO A 8 4.73 13.43 7.04
N MET A 9 4.13 13.20 8.19
CA MET A 9 2.89 13.86 8.62
C MET A 9 2.98 15.38 8.64
N ARG A 10 4.18 15.95 8.89
CA ARG A 10 4.40 17.40 8.84
C ARG A 10 4.12 18.03 7.47
N PHE A 11 4.22 17.25 6.40
CA PHE A 11 3.92 17.68 5.03
C PHE A 11 2.50 17.28 4.58
N GLY A 12 1.77 16.51 5.37
CA GLY A 12 0.43 16.03 5.04
C GLY A 12 0.36 14.59 4.57
N GLY A 13 1.47 13.85 4.57
CA GLY A 13 1.47 12.41 4.37
C GLY A 13 1.05 11.64 5.62
N PHE A 14 1.02 10.31 5.53
CA PHE A 14 0.62 9.45 6.64
C PHE A 14 1.81 8.85 7.41
N GLY A 15 3.04 9.19 7.04
CA GLY A 15 4.26 8.85 7.77
C GLY A 15 4.67 7.37 7.70
N CYS A 16 4.13 6.58 6.78
CA CYS A 16 4.44 5.15 6.70
C CYS A 16 5.90 4.85 6.32
N CYS A 17 6.63 5.80 5.68
CA CYS A 17 8.06 5.62 5.42
C CYS A 17 8.91 5.62 6.69
N SER A 18 8.38 6.08 7.82
CA SER A 18 9.08 6.04 9.12
C SER A 18 8.84 4.76 9.93
N LEU A 19 8.05 3.83 9.40
CA LEU A 19 7.83 2.53 10.03
C LEU A 19 9.13 1.71 10.05
N PRO A 20 9.29 0.77 11.01
CA PRO A 20 10.45 -0.10 11.07
C PRO A 20 10.72 -0.88 9.77
N MET A 21 11.89 -1.50 9.69
CA MET A 21 12.31 -2.39 8.59
C MET A 21 12.28 -1.70 7.19
N GLY A 22 12.61 -0.42 7.14
CA GLY A 22 12.68 0.35 5.89
C GLY A 22 11.38 1.02 5.46
N GLY A 23 10.32 0.95 6.27
CA GLY A 23 9.06 1.63 6.05
C GLY A 23 8.28 1.07 4.87
N LEU A 24 8.29 1.76 3.73
CA LEU A 24 7.61 1.35 2.50
C LEU A 24 8.64 1.09 1.39
N LEU A 25 8.55 -0.08 0.77
CA LEU A 25 9.44 -0.52 -0.31
C LEU A 25 8.64 -0.62 -1.62
N LEU A 26 9.08 0.11 -2.65
CA LEU A 26 8.47 0.09 -3.99
C LEU A 26 8.97 -1.08 -4.81
N ASN A 27 8.08 -1.71 -5.57
CA ASN A 27 8.40 -2.80 -6.50
C ASN A 27 9.29 -3.87 -5.85
N TYR A 28 8.95 -4.24 -4.62
CA TYR A 28 9.77 -5.14 -3.83
C TYR A 28 9.53 -6.60 -4.21
N ARG A 29 10.61 -7.32 -4.53
CA ARG A 29 10.55 -8.74 -4.83
C ARG A 29 10.53 -9.56 -3.54
N VAL A 30 9.55 -10.45 -3.44
CA VAL A 30 9.44 -11.48 -2.40
C VAL A 30 9.67 -12.84 -3.04
N ASP A 31 10.77 -13.49 -2.72
CA ASP A 31 11.03 -14.87 -3.15
C ASP A 31 10.22 -15.83 -2.28
N PHE A 32 9.50 -16.74 -2.91
CA PHE A 32 8.62 -17.68 -2.22
C PHE A 32 9.42 -18.89 -1.70
N ASP A 33 9.10 -19.32 -0.49
CA ASP A 33 9.54 -20.61 0.04
C ASP A 33 8.78 -21.77 -0.63
N THR A 34 9.17 -23.00 -0.32
CA THR A 34 8.56 -24.19 -0.92
C THR A 34 7.03 -24.25 -0.70
N LEU A 35 6.56 -23.86 0.48
CA LEU A 35 5.12 -23.86 0.77
C LEU A 35 4.39 -22.82 -0.08
N ALA A 36 4.92 -21.61 -0.17
CA ALA A 36 4.34 -20.53 -0.96
C ALA A 36 4.35 -20.84 -2.47
N VAL A 37 5.43 -21.45 -2.98
CA VAL A 37 5.48 -21.95 -4.38
C VAL A 37 4.38 -22.97 -4.64
N ASN A 38 4.18 -23.92 -3.74
CA ASN A 38 3.12 -24.92 -3.88
C ASN A 38 1.72 -24.28 -3.82
N MET A 39 1.49 -23.35 -2.90
CA MET A 39 0.20 -22.65 -2.78
C MET A 39 -0.09 -21.71 -3.95
N SER A 40 0.92 -21.24 -4.65
CA SER A 40 0.81 -20.36 -5.81
C SER A 40 0.80 -21.11 -7.16
N SER A 41 0.69 -22.43 -7.15
CA SER A 41 0.74 -23.26 -8.36
C SER A 41 2.05 -23.10 -9.14
N GLY A 42 3.16 -22.99 -8.44
CA GLY A 42 4.50 -22.96 -9.03
C GLY A 42 5.10 -21.59 -9.28
N ILE A 43 4.45 -20.50 -8.84
CA ILE A 43 5.02 -19.14 -8.93
C ILE A 43 6.20 -19.03 -7.97
N PRO A 44 7.41 -18.66 -8.43
CA PRO A 44 8.60 -18.66 -7.58
C PRO A 44 8.79 -17.38 -6.76
N TYR A 45 8.16 -16.27 -7.13
CA TYR A 45 8.26 -14.98 -6.44
C TYR A 45 7.08 -14.08 -6.78
N ALA A 46 6.89 -13.02 -6.01
CA ALA A 46 5.99 -11.92 -6.31
C ALA A 46 6.74 -10.58 -6.33
N ILE A 47 6.26 -9.64 -7.12
CA ILE A 47 6.64 -8.22 -7.03
C ILE A 47 5.50 -7.49 -6.37
N CYS A 48 5.76 -6.89 -5.22
CA CYS A 48 4.82 -6.09 -4.45
C CYS A 48 4.89 -4.63 -4.89
N ASP A 49 3.76 -3.99 -5.19
CA ASP A 49 3.74 -2.58 -5.61
C ASP A 49 4.29 -1.67 -4.51
N LEU A 50 3.78 -1.84 -3.30
CA LEU A 50 4.17 -1.05 -2.13
C LEU A 50 4.16 -1.91 -0.87
N TYR A 51 5.30 -2.51 -0.59
CA TYR A 51 5.47 -3.44 0.52
C TYR A 51 5.85 -2.71 1.81
N CYS A 52 5.15 -3.04 2.90
CA CYS A 52 5.48 -2.61 4.25
C CYS A 52 5.94 -3.82 5.08
N PRO A 53 7.25 -4.07 5.21
CA PRO A 53 7.78 -5.26 5.89
C PRO A 53 7.34 -5.37 7.35
N ALA A 54 7.37 -4.27 8.09
CA ALA A 54 7.00 -4.25 9.50
C ALA A 54 5.53 -4.61 9.76
N ALA A 55 4.66 -4.36 8.79
CA ALA A 55 3.24 -4.69 8.86
C ALA A 55 2.91 -6.04 8.18
N GLY A 56 3.80 -6.58 7.35
CA GLY A 56 3.52 -7.73 6.50
C GLY A 56 2.42 -7.44 5.48
N ILE A 57 2.43 -6.24 4.88
CA ILE A 57 1.39 -5.78 3.94
C ILE A 57 2.01 -5.41 2.60
N ASP A 58 1.42 -5.92 1.53
CA ASP A 58 1.55 -5.37 0.18
C ASP A 58 0.33 -4.51 -0.16
N ASN A 59 0.55 -3.24 -0.44
CA ASN A 59 -0.50 -2.33 -0.89
C ASN A 59 -0.45 -2.25 -2.41
N GLU A 60 -1.47 -2.76 -3.07
CA GLU A 60 -1.59 -2.75 -4.51
C GLU A 60 -2.55 -1.67 -5.00
N TYR A 61 -2.22 -1.06 -6.12
CA TYR A 61 -3.11 -0.10 -6.77
C TYR A 61 -3.90 -0.78 -7.87
N ASN A 62 -5.22 -0.84 -7.69
CA ASN A 62 -6.12 -1.28 -8.74
C ASN A 62 -6.68 -0.06 -9.49
N GLY A 63 -6.06 0.27 -10.63
CA GLY A 63 -6.60 1.20 -11.62
C GLY A 63 -7.75 0.58 -12.40
N ILE A 64 -8.30 1.33 -13.36
CA ILE A 64 -9.30 0.78 -14.29
C ILE A 64 -8.58 -0.07 -15.32
N GLY A 65 -8.75 -1.38 -15.25
CA GLY A 65 -8.26 -2.34 -16.25
C GLY A 65 -9.29 -3.42 -16.53
N HIS A 66 -9.41 -3.82 -17.80
CA HIS A 66 -10.20 -5.00 -18.17
C HIS A 66 -9.44 -6.26 -17.72
N GLU A 67 -9.86 -6.85 -16.64
CA GLU A 67 -9.27 -8.09 -16.14
C GLU A 67 -9.71 -9.27 -17.01
N LEU A 68 -8.76 -9.81 -17.77
CA LEU A 68 -8.94 -11.10 -18.42
C LEU A 68 -9.00 -12.21 -17.36
N GLN A 69 -9.80 -13.26 -17.59
CA GLN A 69 -9.98 -14.36 -16.63
C GLN A 69 -8.65 -15.03 -16.24
N ASN A 70 -7.70 -15.16 -17.17
CA ASN A 70 -6.37 -15.73 -16.89
C ASN A 70 -5.54 -14.85 -15.94
N ALA A 71 -5.66 -13.52 -16.05
CA ALA A 71 -5.02 -12.59 -15.13
C ALA A 71 -5.55 -12.75 -13.70
N ARG A 72 -6.86 -12.92 -13.53
CA ARG A 72 -7.49 -13.16 -12.21
C ARG A 72 -7.01 -14.45 -11.54
N ILE A 73 -6.84 -15.54 -12.32
CA ILE A 73 -6.31 -16.81 -11.80
C ILE A 73 -4.86 -16.62 -11.37
N HIS A 74 -4.05 -15.97 -12.20
CA HIS A 74 -2.65 -15.70 -11.87
C HIS A 74 -2.52 -14.83 -10.62
N ASP A 75 -3.32 -13.77 -10.50
CA ASP A 75 -3.34 -12.90 -9.34
C ASP A 75 -3.81 -13.64 -8.08
N GLY A 76 -4.82 -14.49 -8.19
CA GLY A 76 -5.26 -15.36 -7.11
C GLY A 76 -4.16 -16.30 -6.62
N ASN A 77 -3.43 -16.95 -7.52
CA ASN A 77 -2.31 -17.82 -7.20
C ASN A 77 -1.16 -17.06 -6.55
N ARG A 78 -0.79 -15.89 -7.10
CA ARG A 78 0.22 -15.00 -6.52
C ARG A 78 -0.16 -14.59 -5.09
N ASN A 79 -1.42 -14.20 -4.86
CA ASN A 79 -1.89 -13.79 -3.55
C ASN A 79 -1.88 -14.95 -2.53
N ASN A 80 -2.15 -16.17 -2.98
CA ASN A 80 -2.00 -17.36 -2.13
C ASN A 80 -0.55 -17.59 -1.70
N GLY A 81 0.41 -17.38 -2.61
CA GLY A 81 1.84 -17.44 -2.28
C GLY A 81 2.26 -16.38 -1.27
N LEU A 82 1.85 -15.12 -1.47
CA LEU A 82 2.09 -14.02 -0.52
C LEU A 82 1.48 -14.32 0.85
N LYS A 83 0.26 -14.85 0.89
CA LYS A 83 -0.42 -15.23 2.13
C LYS A 83 0.33 -16.35 2.87
N ALA A 84 0.88 -17.32 2.15
CA ALA A 84 1.73 -18.37 2.74
C ALA A 84 3.01 -17.80 3.37
N MET A 85 3.55 -16.70 2.81
CA MET A 85 4.67 -15.95 3.35
C MET A 85 4.28 -15.01 4.51
N GLY A 86 3.00 -15.00 4.95
CA GLY A 86 2.49 -14.10 5.98
C GLY A 86 2.26 -12.67 5.52
N ILE A 87 2.18 -12.43 4.20
CA ILE A 87 1.97 -11.11 3.61
C ILE A 87 0.50 -10.96 3.20
N HIS A 88 -0.14 -9.92 3.70
CA HIS A 88 -1.52 -9.57 3.36
C HIS A 88 -1.53 -8.56 2.21
N VAL A 89 -2.32 -8.84 1.17
CA VAL A 89 -2.52 -7.90 0.07
C VAL A 89 -3.70 -6.98 0.41
N LEU A 90 -3.46 -5.67 0.42
CA LEU A 90 -4.48 -4.64 0.51
C LEU A 90 -4.58 -3.91 -0.82
N VAL A 91 -5.76 -3.92 -1.41
CA VAL A 91 -6.01 -3.25 -2.69
C VAL A 91 -6.58 -1.86 -2.45
N ILE A 92 -5.92 -0.85 -3.01
CA ILE A 92 -6.38 0.55 -3.00
C ILE A 92 -6.86 0.89 -4.40
N ASN A 93 -8.15 1.15 -4.54
CA ASN A 93 -8.73 1.51 -5.83
C ASN A 93 -8.66 3.02 -6.11
N ARG A 94 -9.06 3.40 -7.34
CA ARG A 94 -9.04 4.79 -7.80
C ARG A 94 -9.85 5.74 -6.91
N ASP A 95 -10.99 5.29 -6.40
CA ASP A 95 -11.87 6.16 -5.59
C ASP A 95 -11.32 6.32 -4.17
N GLN A 96 -10.77 5.26 -3.60
CA GLN A 96 -10.06 5.32 -2.32
C GLN A 96 -8.83 6.24 -2.37
N MET A 97 -8.16 6.35 -3.52
CA MET A 97 -7.05 7.29 -3.72
C MET A 97 -7.45 8.76 -3.68
N LYS A 98 -8.74 9.07 -3.70
CA LYS A 98 -9.29 10.42 -3.51
C LYS A 98 -9.86 10.64 -2.11
N ASP A 99 -10.03 9.59 -1.34
CA ASP A 99 -10.67 9.61 -0.04
C ASP A 99 -9.63 9.59 1.09
N LEU A 100 -9.46 10.74 1.75
CA LEU A 100 -8.53 10.88 2.88
C LEU A 100 -8.88 9.97 4.06
N VAL A 101 -10.17 9.65 4.26
CA VAL A 101 -10.61 8.75 5.34
C VAL A 101 -10.17 7.32 5.03
N ALA A 102 -10.36 6.87 3.80
CA ALA A 102 -9.90 5.56 3.35
C ALA A 102 -8.37 5.44 3.43
N LEU A 103 -7.64 6.43 2.90
CA LEU A 103 -6.16 6.46 2.95
C LEU A 103 -5.63 6.44 4.38
N GLU A 104 -6.28 7.17 5.29
CA GLU A 104 -5.93 7.15 6.71
C GLU A 104 -6.15 5.76 7.32
N ALA A 105 -7.24 5.08 6.97
CA ALA A 105 -7.52 3.73 7.47
C ALA A 105 -6.46 2.72 7.01
N PHE A 106 -5.97 2.81 5.76
CA PHE A 106 -4.83 2.01 5.30
C PHE A 106 -3.57 2.29 6.10
N ALA A 107 -3.25 3.58 6.32
CA ALA A 107 -2.08 3.97 7.10
C ALA A 107 -2.17 3.52 8.56
N GLN A 108 -3.33 3.70 9.20
CA GLN A 108 -3.58 3.22 10.56
C GLN A 108 -3.42 1.70 10.67
N THR A 109 -3.89 0.96 9.66
CA THR A 109 -3.74 -0.50 9.62
C THR A 109 -2.27 -0.90 9.56
N MET A 110 -1.47 -0.27 8.69
CA MET A 110 -0.03 -0.52 8.62
C MET A 110 0.69 -0.19 9.94
N HIS A 111 0.41 0.96 10.53
CA HIS A 111 1.00 1.34 11.82
C HIS A 111 0.64 0.33 12.92
N ARG A 112 -0.64 -0.05 13.03
CA ARG A 112 -1.12 -1.01 14.01
C ARG A 112 -0.42 -2.37 13.88
N LEU A 113 -0.33 -2.90 12.66
CA LEU A 113 0.30 -4.19 12.41
C LEU A 113 1.82 -4.13 12.57
N ALA A 114 2.44 -2.98 12.34
CA ALA A 114 3.85 -2.73 12.63
C ALA A 114 4.13 -2.50 14.13
N GLY A 115 3.12 -2.51 14.99
CA GLY A 115 3.28 -2.24 16.42
C GLY A 115 3.59 -0.77 16.75
N VAL A 116 3.35 0.15 15.84
CA VAL A 116 3.64 1.58 15.97
C VAL A 116 2.36 2.36 16.14
N ARG A 117 2.31 3.21 17.16
CA ARG A 117 1.13 4.02 17.42
C ARG A 117 0.97 5.12 16.40
N PHE A 118 -0.17 5.13 15.69
CA PHE A 118 -0.56 6.20 14.78
C PHE A 118 -1.06 7.42 15.57
N ARG A 119 -0.39 8.58 15.44
CA ARG A 119 -0.74 9.82 16.16
C ARG A 119 -0.48 11.05 15.30
N TYR A 120 -1.47 11.91 15.21
CA TYR A 120 -1.27 13.27 14.72
C TYR A 120 -0.66 14.14 15.80
N ARG A 121 0.56 14.61 15.57
CA ARG A 121 1.28 15.51 16.48
C ARG A 121 1.29 16.96 16.01
N ILE A 122 0.59 17.25 14.91
CA ILE A 122 0.69 18.53 14.22
C ILE A 122 -0.69 19.18 14.15
N LYS A 123 -0.75 20.43 14.63
CA LYS A 123 -1.97 21.25 14.53
C LYS A 123 -2.33 21.51 13.05
N GLY A 124 -3.61 21.39 12.73
CA GLY A 124 -4.11 21.61 11.36
C GLY A 124 -3.78 20.48 10.37
N TYR A 125 -3.52 19.28 10.86
CA TYR A 125 -3.11 18.14 10.05
C TYR A 125 -4.06 17.86 8.86
N ARG A 126 -5.38 17.88 9.08
CA ARG A 126 -6.37 17.65 8.00
C ARG A 126 -6.24 18.61 6.82
N LYS A 127 -5.99 19.88 7.08
CA LYS A 127 -5.75 20.88 6.02
C LYS A 127 -4.47 20.56 5.24
N ARG A 128 -3.42 20.09 5.93
CA ARG A 128 -2.16 19.69 5.30
C ARG A 128 -2.33 18.44 4.44
N GLN A 129 -3.11 17.46 4.90
CA GLN A 129 -3.44 16.26 4.12
C GLN A 129 -4.14 16.62 2.81
N ALA A 130 -5.19 17.43 2.88
CA ALA A 130 -5.92 17.86 1.69
C ALA A 130 -5.02 18.65 0.73
N ALA A 131 -4.22 19.58 1.24
CA ALA A 131 -3.29 20.35 0.43
C ALA A 131 -2.23 19.45 -0.24
N TRP A 132 -1.65 18.50 0.51
CA TRP A 132 -0.67 17.56 -0.02
C TRP A 132 -1.25 16.66 -1.10
N LEU A 133 -2.41 16.05 -0.83
CA LEU A 133 -3.09 15.20 -1.81
C LEU A 133 -3.42 15.98 -3.09
N ASN A 134 -3.94 17.21 -2.97
CA ASN A 134 -4.27 18.04 -4.12
C ASN A 134 -3.02 18.49 -4.89
N ALA A 135 -1.91 18.79 -4.22
CA ALA A 135 -0.64 19.09 -4.88
C ALA A 135 -0.12 17.90 -5.70
N LEU A 136 -0.18 16.69 -5.14
CA LEU A 136 0.21 15.47 -5.85
C LEU A 136 -0.69 15.20 -7.06
N ARG A 137 -1.99 15.42 -6.92
CA ARG A 137 -2.98 15.25 -8.01
C ARG A 137 -2.72 16.26 -9.14
N ALA A 138 -2.50 17.54 -8.79
CA ALA A 138 -2.18 18.58 -9.76
C ALA A 138 -0.89 18.27 -10.55
N GLY A 139 0.12 17.71 -9.88
CA GLY A 139 1.39 17.30 -10.50
C GLY A 139 1.25 16.23 -11.58
N ILE A 140 0.15 15.49 -11.61
CA ILE A 140 -0.18 14.48 -12.64
C ILE A 140 -1.44 14.83 -13.43
N GLY A 141 -1.86 16.10 -13.43
CA GLY A 141 -2.98 16.58 -14.23
C GLY A 141 -4.36 16.17 -13.76
N LEU A 142 -4.52 15.76 -12.50
CA LEU A 142 -5.82 15.39 -11.93
C LEU A 142 -6.46 16.56 -11.17
N ALA A 143 -7.79 16.67 -11.26
CA ALA A 143 -8.56 17.67 -10.50
C ALA A 143 -8.41 17.46 -8.98
N PRO A 144 -8.48 18.53 -8.17
CA PRO A 144 -8.49 18.44 -6.71
C PRO A 144 -9.69 17.63 -6.19
N VAL A 145 -9.58 17.14 -4.97
CA VAL A 145 -10.63 16.44 -4.22
C VAL A 145 -11.17 17.31 -3.12
#